data_579e292533fd2fe72666b660305119b5
#
_entry.id   579e292533fd2fe72666b660305119b5
#
_cell.length_a   1.000
_cell.length_b   1.000
_cell.length_c   1.000
_cell.angle_alpha   90.00
_cell.angle_beta   90.00
_cell.angle_gamma   90.00
#
_symmetry.space_group_name_H-M   'P 1'
#
loop_
_entity.id
_entity.type
_entity.pdbx_description
1 polymer ?
#
loop_
_entity_poly.entity_id
_entity_poly.type
_entity_poly.pdbx_seq_one_letter_code
_entity_poly.pdbx_strand_id
1 'polypeptide(L)'
;MAKLPTDDTDWVQTDLPDWQAAIYDIDTETPHNISTLDPMTNSTLRTLRNKGMEANAYLAYIVQNYNNLPSTIAFIHPHKDGYPIAWHTDNQEHSNVVSLQSLNINFIQSNGYANLRCVNDPGCPHEVMPFRDPPEEHRTIEAAMPDAWRELFNNTGVPHILATPCCAQFAVSSEQVRKRSLDEYQRYYTWLMETPLKDETSGRVFEYLWHILFGQEPVYCPAYEKCYCDVYNRC
;
A
#
# COMPACT_ATOMS: atom_id res chain seq x y z
N MET A 1 -7.22 3.41 4.37
CA MET A 1 -6.44 4.53 3.78
C MET A 1 -5.81 5.39 4.87
N ALA A 2 -4.72 6.08 4.54
CA ALA A 2 -4.16 7.14 5.38
C ALA A 2 -4.80 8.48 5.00
N LYS A 3 -5.02 9.36 5.98
CA LYS A 3 -5.65 10.67 5.78
C LYS A 3 -4.86 11.77 6.47
N LEU A 4 -4.55 12.83 5.75
CA LEU A 4 -4.08 14.10 6.29
C LEU A 4 -5.26 15.02 6.59
N PRO A 5 -5.10 16.07 7.45
CA PRO A 5 -6.19 16.99 7.78
C PRO A 5 -6.82 17.70 6.57
N THR A 6 -6.06 17.85 5.49
CA THR A 6 -6.50 18.51 4.24
C THR A 6 -7.24 17.57 3.29
N ASP A 7 -7.23 16.26 3.55
CA ASP A 7 -7.85 15.29 2.65
C ASP A 7 -9.35 15.16 2.91
N ASP A 8 -10.14 15.23 1.84
CA ASP A 8 -11.56 14.89 1.86
C ASP A 8 -11.72 13.39 1.57
N THR A 9 -12.33 12.68 2.50
CA THR A 9 -12.59 11.24 2.39
C THR A 9 -14.08 10.88 2.50
N ASP A 10 -14.98 11.86 2.53
CA ASP A 10 -16.43 11.64 2.66
C ASP A 10 -17.01 10.87 1.46
N TRP A 11 -16.33 10.99 0.30
CA TRP A 11 -16.68 10.25 -0.92
C TRP A 11 -16.64 8.71 -0.74
N VAL A 12 -15.85 8.21 0.19
CA VAL A 12 -15.77 6.74 0.42
C VAL A 12 -17.13 6.21 0.87
N GLN A 13 -17.79 6.92 1.78
CA GLN A 13 -19.09 6.52 2.28
C GLN A 13 -20.21 6.72 1.26
N THR A 14 -20.12 7.81 0.48
CA THR A 14 -21.18 8.19 -0.48
C THR A 14 -21.11 7.39 -1.77
N ASP A 15 -19.90 7.15 -2.29
CA ASP A 15 -19.70 6.59 -3.63
C ASP A 15 -19.32 5.10 -3.62
N LEU A 16 -18.94 4.56 -2.46
CA LEU A 16 -18.56 3.16 -2.27
C LEU A 16 -19.34 2.50 -1.12
N PRO A 17 -20.69 2.50 -1.18
CA PRO A 17 -21.54 2.00 -0.07
C PRO A 17 -21.34 0.50 0.22
N ASP A 18 -20.84 -0.28 -0.74
CA ASP A 18 -20.55 -1.71 -0.59
C ASP A 18 -19.19 -1.99 0.08
N TRP A 19 -18.40 -0.94 0.34
CA TRP A 19 -17.10 -1.03 1.00
C TRP A 19 -17.16 -0.47 2.40
N GLN A 20 -16.56 -1.20 3.34
CA GLN A 20 -16.35 -0.70 4.69
C GLN A 20 -15.07 0.13 4.74
N ALA A 21 -15.18 1.41 5.10
CA ALA A 21 -14.05 2.31 5.19
C ALA A 21 -13.28 2.15 6.50
N ALA A 22 -11.94 2.01 6.41
CA ALA A 22 -11.02 2.17 7.53
C ALA A 22 -10.07 3.32 7.21
N ILE A 23 -10.32 4.49 7.78
CA ILE A 23 -9.60 5.73 7.49
C ILE A 23 -8.78 6.12 8.71
N TYR A 24 -7.46 6.11 8.56
CA TYR A 24 -6.51 6.44 9.61
C TYR A 24 -6.09 7.89 9.52
N ASP A 25 -6.32 8.63 10.59
CA ASP A 25 -5.76 9.95 10.79
C ASP A 25 -4.28 9.80 11.16
N ILE A 26 -3.39 10.32 10.33
CA ILE A 26 -1.94 10.20 10.49
C ILE A 26 -1.28 11.46 11.05
N ASP A 27 -2.02 12.57 11.17
CA ASP A 27 -1.55 13.76 11.85
C ASP A 27 -1.85 13.67 13.36
N THR A 28 -0.83 13.35 14.13
CA THR A 28 -0.94 13.18 15.59
C THR A 28 -0.64 14.47 16.38
N GLU A 29 -0.26 15.57 15.72
CA GLU A 29 0.15 16.81 16.38
C GLU A 29 -1.02 17.73 16.72
N THR A 30 -2.18 17.56 16.09
CA THR A 30 -3.35 18.37 16.36
C THR A 30 -4.40 17.62 17.19
N PRO A 31 -4.98 18.24 18.25
CA PRO A 31 -6.13 17.66 18.94
C PRO A 31 -7.36 17.76 18.01
N HIS A 32 -7.81 16.63 17.50
CA HIS A 32 -8.88 16.59 16.50
C HIS A 32 -10.27 16.50 17.10
N ASN A 33 -11.19 17.35 16.59
CA ASN A 33 -12.62 17.27 16.84
C ASN A 33 -13.38 16.40 15.81
N ILE A 34 -12.72 15.79 14.86
CA ILE A 34 -13.34 14.99 13.82
C ILE A 34 -12.80 13.57 13.91
N SER A 35 -13.66 12.66 14.27
CA SER A 35 -13.35 11.26 14.39
C SER A 35 -13.60 10.55 13.07
N THR A 36 -12.54 10.08 12.43
CA THR A 36 -12.66 8.93 11.54
C THR A 36 -12.93 7.73 12.43
N LEU A 37 -14.16 7.29 12.48
CA LEU A 37 -14.57 6.18 13.34
C LEU A 37 -14.38 4.87 12.58
N ASP A 38 -13.78 3.89 13.25
CA ASP A 38 -13.91 2.52 12.81
C ASP A 38 -15.39 2.13 12.89
N PRO A 39 -16.04 1.82 11.76
CA PRO A 39 -17.47 1.51 11.75
C PRO A 39 -17.83 0.24 12.54
N MET A 40 -16.86 -0.64 12.83
CA MET A 40 -17.08 -1.83 13.66
C MET A 40 -17.00 -1.54 15.15
N THR A 41 -16.07 -0.68 15.56
CA THR A 41 -15.77 -0.43 16.99
C THR A 41 -16.22 0.94 17.46
N ASN A 42 -16.65 1.81 16.55
CA ASN A 42 -16.99 3.23 16.80
C ASN A 42 -15.81 4.00 17.45
N SER A 43 -14.59 3.55 17.24
CA SER A 43 -13.36 4.18 17.73
C SER A 43 -12.66 4.97 16.63
N THR A 44 -11.96 6.03 17.00
CA THR A 44 -11.14 6.81 16.06
C THR A 44 -9.91 5.98 15.68
N LEU A 45 -9.71 5.79 14.37
CA LEU A 45 -8.53 5.13 13.84
C LEU A 45 -7.39 6.16 13.76
N ARG A 46 -6.27 5.87 14.44
CA ARG A 46 -5.08 6.72 14.45
C ARG A 46 -3.83 5.89 14.38
N THR A 47 -2.80 6.47 13.77
CA THR A 47 -1.45 5.93 13.85
C THR A 47 -0.71 6.51 15.07
N LEU A 48 0.40 5.88 15.46
CA LEU A 48 1.19 6.32 16.62
C LEU A 48 1.81 7.70 16.40
N ARG A 49 2.21 7.99 15.18
CA ARG A 49 2.77 9.27 14.71
C ARG A 49 2.75 9.31 13.20
N ASN A 50 2.93 10.49 12.61
CA ASN A 50 3.14 10.62 11.18
C ASN A 50 4.55 10.12 10.82
N LYS A 51 4.65 8.94 10.20
CA LYS A 51 5.91 8.29 9.83
C LYS A 51 5.68 7.31 8.69
N GLY A 52 6.51 7.38 7.64
CA GLY A 52 6.53 6.38 6.57
C GLY A 52 5.30 6.41 5.65
N MET A 53 4.69 7.58 5.48
CA MET A 53 3.59 7.82 4.54
C MET A 53 2.39 6.87 4.79
N GLU A 54 1.75 6.37 3.72
CA GLU A 54 0.60 5.47 3.78
C GLU A 54 0.92 4.10 4.39
N ALA A 55 2.19 3.65 4.33
CA ALA A 55 2.62 2.38 4.91
C ALA A 55 2.30 2.27 6.41
N ASN A 56 2.34 3.39 7.11
CA ASN A 56 1.97 3.49 8.52
C ASN A 56 0.52 3.02 8.77
N ALA A 57 -0.43 3.63 8.06
CA ALA A 57 -1.85 3.28 8.20
C ALA A 57 -2.14 1.85 7.74
N TYR A 58 -1.47 1.38 6.69
CA TYR A 58 -1.67 0.04 6.14
C TYR A 58 -1.20 -1.04 7.13
N LEU A 59 0.01 -0.88 7.68
CA LEU A 59 0.52 -1.79 8.71
C LEU A 59 -0.30 -1.71 10.00
N ALA A 60 -0.67 -0.50 10.45
CA ALA A 60 -1.52 -0.33 11.63
C ALA A 60 -2.85 -1.08 11.47
N TYR A 61 -3.49 -0.95 10.30
CA TYR A 61 -4.73 -1.68 10.01
C TYR A 61 -4.56 -3.19 10.09
N ILE A 62 -3.52 -3.72 9.44
CA ILE A 62 -3.25 -5.16 9.45
C ILE A 62 -3.01 -5.66 10.87
N VAL A 63 -2.16 -4.98 11.64
CA VAL A 63 -1.82 -5.38 13.02
C VAL A 63 -3.05 -5.34 13.92
N GLN A 64 -3.85 -4.28 13.86
CA GLN A 64 -5.03 -4.09 14.71
C GLN A 64 -6.16 -5.06 14.39
N ASN A 65 -6.31 -5.43 13.11
CA ASN A 65 -7.43 -6.23 12.64
C ASN A 65 -7.04 -7.66 12.23
N TYR A 66 -5.83 -8.11 12.49
CA TYR A 66 -5.27 -9.37 11.98
C TYR A 66 -6.19 -10.58 12.17
N ASN A 67 -6.83 -10.69 13.32
CA ASN A 67 -7.73 -11.79 13.64
C ASN A 67 -9.15 -11.63 13.07
N ASN A 68 -9.48 -10.45 12.56
CA ASN A 68 -10.82 -10.10 12.09
C ASN A 68 -10.83 -9.38 10.73
N LEU A 69 -9.89 -9.73 9.86
CA LEU A 69 -9.79 -9.15 8.51
C LEU A 69 -10.98 -9.55 7.64
N PRO A 70 -11.57 -8.63 6.87
CA PRO A 70 -12.55 -8.98 5.83
C PRO A 70 -11.90 -9.81 4.73
N SER A 71 -12.70 -10.51 3.94
CA SER A 71 -12.20 -11.41 2.88
C SER A 71 -11.31 -10.70 1.85
N THR A 72 -11.65 -9.47 1.49
CA THR A 72 -10.88 -8.62 0.57
C THR A 72 -10.62 -7.27 1.20
N ILE A 73 -9.40 -6.77 1.06
CA ILE A 73 -8.96 -5.47 1.57
C ILE A 73 -8.36 -4.70 0.40
N ALA A 74 -8.80 -3.45 0.20
CA ALA A 74 -8.17 -2.53 -0.73
C ALA A 74 -7.44 -1.42 0.05
N PHE A 75 -6.15 -1.29 -0.20
CA PHE A 75 -5.32 -0.21 0.32
C PHE A 75 -5.19 0.85 -0.76
N ILE A 76 -5.69 2.05 -0.49
CA ILE A 76 -5.76 3.15 -1.46
C ILE A 76 -5.40 4.49 -0.81
N HIS A 77 -5.04 5.45 -1.64
CA HIS A 77 -4.83 6.83 -1.25
C HIS A 77 -6.16 7.56 -0.99
N PRO A 78 -6.17 8.68 -0.26
CA PRO A 78 -7.39 9.41 0.10
C PRO A 78 -8.00 10.19 -1.06
N HIS A 79 -7.27 10.36 -2.16
CA HIS A 79 -7.70 11.15 -3.31
C HIS A 79 -8.84 10.45 -4.07
N LYS A 80 -9.97 11.12 -4.23
CA LYS A 80 -11.14 10.57 -4.94
C LYS A 80 -10.84 10.35 -6.42
N ASP A 81 -10.54 11.43 -7.13
CA ASP A 81 -10.37 11.43 -8.59
C ASP A 81 -9.61 12.67 -9.10
N GLY A 82 -9.36 12.67 -10.40
CA GLY A 82 -8.86 13.80 -11.16
C GLY A 82 -7.35 13.96 -11.23
N TYR A 83 -6.88 14.45 -12.40
CA TYR A 83 -5.49 14.79 -12.60
C TYR A 83 -5.23 16.25 -12.17
N PRO A 84 -4.10 16.57 -11.52
CA PRO A 84 -2.96 15.70 -11.19
C PRO A 84 -3.08 15.01 -9.82
N ILE A 85 -4.11 15.24 -9.03
CA ILE A 85 -4.17 14.79 -7.63
C ILE A 85 -4.17 13.27 -7.52
N ALA A 86 -5.04 12.60 -8.29
CA ALA A 86 -5.15 11.15 -8.31
C ALA A 86 -4.46 10.49 -9.54
N TRP A 87 -3.38 11.10 -10.03
CA TRP A 87 -2.64 10.65 -11.23
C TRP A 87 -2.18 9.18 -11.18
N HIS A 88 -1.99 8.67 -9.97
CA HIS A 88 -1.59 7.30 -9.70
C HIS A 88 -2.70 6.26 -9.96
N THR A 89 -3.92 6.72 -10.19
CA THR A 89 -5.04 5.88 -10.62
C THR A 89 -5.14 5.96 -12.13
N ASP A 90 -4.98 4.84 -12.82
CA ASP A 90 -4.74 4.82 -14.26
C ASP A 90 -5.98 4.51 -15.13
N ASN A 91 -7.19 4.69 -14.58
CA ASN A 91 -8.39 4.77 -15.42
C ASN A 91 -8.56 6.20 -15.99
N GLN A 92 -9.44 6.35 -16.98
CA GLN A 92 -9.59 7.60 -17.73
C GLN A 92 -9.94 8.80 -16.84
N GLU A 93 -10.69 8.58 -15.78
CA GLU A 93 -11.12 9.61 -14.84
C GLU A 93 -10.11 9.83 -13.71
N HIS A 94 -9.02 9.06 -13.65
CA HIS A 94 -8.13 8.98 -12.51
C HIS A 94 -8.89 8.77 -11.20
N SER A 95 -9.88 7.85 -11.20
CA SER A 95 -10.84 7.71 -10.09
C SER A 95 -10.65 6.41 -9.31
N ASN A 96 -10.42 6.53 -8.01
CA ASN A 96 -10.42 5.41 -7.09
C ASN A 96 -11.80 4.76 -6.96
N VAL A 97 -12.88 5.55 -7.13
CA VAL A 97 -14.26 5.02 -7.15
C VAL A 97 -14.44 4.05 -8.29
N VAL A 98 -14.08 4.47 -9.52
CA VAL A 98 -14.17 3.62 -10.72
C VAL A 98 -13.31 2.37 -10.59
N SER A 99 -12.10 2.50 -10.06
CA SER A 99 -11.20 1.37 -9.81
C SER A 99 -11.83 0.34 -8.88
N LEU A 100 -12.35 0.76 -7.72
CA LEU A 100 -12.92 -0.17 -6.74
C LEU A 100 -14.26 -0.78 -7.19
N GLN A 101 -15.11 -0.02 -7.89
CA GLN A 101 -16.35 -0.53 -8.43
C GLN A 101 -16.16 -1.57 -9.54
N SER A 102 -15.05 -1.48 -10.28
CA SER A 102 -14.70 -2.41 -11.36
C SER A 102 -13.77 -3.55 -10.94
N LEU A 103 -13.39 -3.61 -9.65
CA LEU A 103 -12.40 -4.57 -9.16
C LEU A 103 -12.89 -6.01 -9.28
N ASN A 104 -12.07 -6.87 -9.87
CA ASN A 104 -12.35 -8.30 -9.99
C ASN A 104 -12.02 -9.02 -8.67
N ILE A 105 -13.02 -9.08 -7.78
CA ILE A 105 -12.86 -9.71 -6.46
C ILE A 105 -12.45 -11.20 -6.59
N ASN A 106 -12.96 -11.92 -7.59
CA ASN A 106 -12.61 -13.31 -7.80
C ASN A 106 -11.11 -13.49 -8.12
N PHE A 107 -10.55 -12.58 -8.91
CA PHE A 107 -9.11 -12.58 -9.16
C PHE A 107 -8.32 -12.31 -7.88
N ILE A 108 -8.72 -11.31 -7.07
CA ILE A 108 -8.05 -11.03 -5.80
C ILE A 108 -8.07 -12.25 -4.87
N GLN A 109 -9.21 -12.93 -4.78
CA GLN A 109 -9.33 -14.14 -3.95
C GLN A 109 -8.47 -15.31 -4.45
N SER A 110 -8.35 -15.51 -5.75
CA SER A 110 -7.58 -16.61 -6.33
C SER A 110 -6.06 -16.33 -6.38
N ASN A 111 -5.67 -15.10 -6.72
CA ASN A 111 -4.26 -14.69 -6.83
C ASN A 111 -3.66 -14.23 -5.51
N GLY A 112 -4.50 -13.88 -4.53
CA GLY A 112 -4.10 -13.37 -3.23
C GLY A 112 -3.81 -11.88 -3.19
N TYR A 113 -3.21 -11.31 -4.24
CA TYR A 113 -2.77 -9.92 -4.34
C TYR A 113 -2.97 -9.38 -5.76
N ALA A 114 -3.29 -8.10 -5.88
CA ALA A 114 -3.22 -7.33 -7.12
C ALA A 114 -2.80 -5.90 -6.85
N ASN A 115 -1.82 -5.40 -7.60
CA ASN A 115 -1.58 -3.97 -7.70
C ASN A 115 -2.77 -3.33 -8.44
N LEU A 116 -3.29 -2.21 -7.94
CA LEU A 116 -4.41 -1.51 -8.56
C LEU A 116 -3.98 -0.61 -9.73
N ARG A 117 -2.68 -0.41 -9.89
CA ARG A 117 -2.11 0.28 -11.04
C ARG A 117 -1.59 -0.75 -12.04
N CYS A 118 -2.00 -0.63 -13.30
CA CYS A 118 -1.58 -1.49 -14.40
C CYS A 118 -0.54 -0.83 -15.32
N VAL A 119 -0.41 0.50 -15.25
CA VAL A 119 0.64 1.24 -15.97
C VAL A 119 1.97 1.00 -15.26
N ASN A 120 2.92 0.45 -15.99
CA ASN A 120 4.21 0.02 -15.48
C ASN A 120 5.19 1.17 -15.18
N ASP A 121 5.01 2.34 -15.79
CA ASP A 121 5.86 3.51 -15.58
C ASP A 121 5.14 4.54 -14.69
N PRO A 122 5.76 4.98 -13.58
CA PRO A 122 6.99 4.47 -12.96
C PRO A 122 6.79 3.16 -12.18
N GLY A 123 7.91 2.43 -11.94
CA GLY A 123 7.93 1.27 -11.05
C GLY A 123 8.46 -0.01 -11.67
N CYS A 124 8.42 -0.14 -13.00
CA CYS A 124 8.81 -1.34 -13.75
C CYS A 124 9.72 -1.03 -14.94
N PRO A 125 10.57 -1.96 -15.36
CA PRO A 125 10.89 -3.23 -14.71
C PRO A 125 12.12 -3.17 -13.79
N HIS A 126 12.77 -2.02 -13.60
CA HIS A 126 14.04 -1.86 -12.89
C HIS A 126 14.02 -0.63 -11.96
N GLU A 127 13.01 -0.50 -11.13
CA GLU A 127 12.84 0.72 -10.33
C GLU A 127 13.84 0.81 -9.18
N VAL A 128 14.01 -0.27 -8.40
CA VAL A 128 14.92 -0.30 -7.26
C VAL A 128 16.03 -1.32 -7.50
N MET A 129 17.24 -0.84 -7.57
CA MET A 129 18.45 -1.66 -7.78
C MET A 129 19.41 -1.47 -6.61
N PRO A 130 19.26 -2.26 -5.51
CA PRO A 130 20.00 -2.06 -4.27
C PRO A 130 21.52 -2.14 -4.39
N PHE A 131 22.01 -2.72 -5.48
CA PHE A 131 23.42 -2.89 -5.78
C PHE A 131 23.84 -2.20 -7.07
N ARG A 132 23.19 -1.06 -7.37
CA ARG A 132 23.53 -0.23 -8.54
C ARG A 132 24.98 0.24 -8.47
N ASP A 133 25.71 0.07 -9.57
CA ASP A 133 27.08 0.49 -9.69
C ASP A 133 27.27 1.30 -11.01
N PRO A 134 27.68 2.56 -10.95
CA PRO A 134 27.86 3.37 -9.75
C PRO A 134 26.53 3.72 -9.04
N PRO A 135 26.57 3.94 -7.72
CA PRO A 135 25.37 4.34 -6.99
C PRO A 135 24.91 5.76 -7.37
N GLU A 136 23.60 5.99 -7.32
CA GLU A 136 22.98 7.29 -7.58
C GLU A 136 22.48 7.91 -6.26
N GLU A 137 23.05 9.05 -5.84
CA GLU A 137 22.77 9.68 -4.54
C GLU A 137 21.29 10.01 -4.31
N HIS A 138 20.55 10.37 -5.37
CA HIS A 138 19.13 10.71 -5.26
C HIS A 138 18.23 9.48 -5.06
N ARG A 139 18.73 8.27 -5.32
CA ARG A 139 18.01 7.02 -5.12
C ARG A 139 18.20 6.48 -3.70
N THR A 140 17.73 7.24 -2.73
CA THR A 140 17.92 6.92 -1.30
C THR A 140 17.36 5.56 -0.88
N ILE A 141 16.31 5.09 -1.56
CA ILE A 141 15.73 3.76 -1.32
C ILE A 141 16.70 2.63 -1.70
N GLU A 142 17.49 2.78 -2.77
CA GLU A 142 18.44 1.74 -3.19
C GLU A 142 19.52 1.54 -2.13
N ALA A 143 20.02 2.63 -1.57
CA ALA A 143 20.98 2.59 -0.48
C ALA A 143 20.40 2.01 0.83
N ALA A 144 19.12 2.26 1.11
CA ALA A 144 18.47 1.80 2.33
C ALA A 144 17.99 0.35 2.25
N MET A 145 17.69 -0.16 1.05
CA MET A 145 17.01 -1.44 0.86
C MET A 145 17.77 -2.64 1.42
N PRO A 146 19.12 -2.78 1.31
CA PRO A 146 19.81 -3.93 1.86
C PRO A 146 19.68 -4.08 3.37
N ASP A 147 19.74 -2.97 4.10
CA ASP A 147 19.59 -2.98 5.56
C ASP A 147 18.13 -3.19 5.95
N ALA A 148 17.21 -2.46 5.32
CA ALA A 148 15.77 -2.66 5.52
C ALA A 148 15.35 -4.11 5.25
N TRP A 149 15.81 -4.72 4.18
CA TRP A 149 15.53 -6.13 3.86
C TRP A 149 15.97 -7.08 4.97
N ARG A 150 17.22 -6.91 5.46
CA ARG A 150 17.74 -7.76 6.53
C ARG A 150 16.93 -7.67 7.81
N GLU A 151 16.52 -6.46 8.18
CA GLU A 151 15.73 -6.21 9.39
C GLU A 151 14.29 -6.71 9.25
N LEU A 152 13.65 -6.47 8.11
CA LEU A 152 12.27 -6.87 7.86
C LEU A 152 12.12 -8.38 7.66
N PHE A 153 12.97 -9.00 6.84
CA PHE A 153 12.84 -10.41 6.47
C PHE A 153 13.75 -11.36 7.24
N ASN A 154 14.62 -10.83 8.09
CA ASN A 154 15.58 -11.62 8.87
C ASN A 154 16.43 -12.57 8.00
N ASN A 155 16.83 -12.09 6.83
CA ASN A 155 17.73 -12.82 5.91
C ASN A 155 18.57 -11.83 5.10
N THR A 156 19.58 -12.37 4.39
CA THR A 156 20.54 -11.60 3.59
C THR A 156 20.32 -11.73 2.08
N GLY A 157 19.28 -12.42 1.66
CA GLY A 157 18.98 -12.67 0.25
C GLY A 157 18.29 -11.48 -0.44
N VAL A 158 18.92 -10.31 -0.39
CA VAL A 158 18.39 -9.08 -1.01
C VAL A 158 18.33 -9.24 -2.52
N PRO A 159 17.17 -9.06 -3.17
CA PRO A 159 17.08 -9.10 -4.62
C PRO A 159 17.91 -8.00 -5.29
N HIS A 160 18.49 -8.30 -6.44
CA HIS A 160 19.22 -7.30 -7.22
C HIS A 160 18.32 -6.25 -7.86
N ILE A 161 17.06 -6.60 -8.10
CA ILE A 161 16.05 -5.73 -8.68
C ILE A 161 14.74 -5.96 -7.93
N LEU A 162 14.09 -4.85 -7.54
CA LEU A 162 12.73 -4.85 -7.04
C LEU A 162 11.92 -3.91 -7.92
N ALA A 163 10.79 -4.39 -8.41
CA ALA A 163 9.96 -3.63 -9.33
C ALA A 163 8.50 -4.06 -9.26
N THR A 164 7.62 -3.10 -9.20
CA THR A 164 6.17 -3.23 -9.33
C THR A 164 5.61 -1.90 -9.80
N PRO A 165 4.46 -1.82 -10.46
CA PRO A 165 3.82 -0.53 -10.73
C PRO A 165 3.71 0.27 -9.42
N CYS A 166 4.03 1.57 -9.47
CA CYS A 166 4.20 2.41 -8.29
C CYS A 166 2.95 2.59 -7.43
N CYS A 167 3.14 3.37 -6.41
CA CYS A 167 2.14 4.18 -5.73
C CYS A 167 1.34 3.45 -4.64
N ALA A 168 1.77 2.26 -4.23
CA ALA A 168 1.28 1.55 -3.04
C ALA A 168 -0.26 1.42 -2.95
N GLN A 169 -0.96 1.37 -4.10
CA GLN A 169 -2.38 1.03 -4.15
C GLN A 169 -2.55 -0.42 -4.60
N PHE A 170 -3.15 -1.23 -3.75
CA PHE A 170 -3.31 -2.66 -4.03
C PHE A 170 -4.52 -3.25 -3.31
N ALA A 171 -4.98 -4.39 -3.80
CA ALA A 171 -5.96 -5.22 -3.13
C ALA A 171 -5.37 -6.58 -2.76
N VAL A 172 -5.78 -7.12 -1.61
CA VAL A 172 -5.25 -8.35 -1.06
C VAL A 172 -6.36 -9.17 -0.37
N SER A 173 -6.28 -10.49 -0.46
CA SER A 173 -7.18 -11.36 0.30
C SER A 173 -6.70 -11.52 1.76
N SER A 174 -7.63 -11.69 2.68
CA SER A 174 -7.28 -11.96 4.08
C SER A 174 -6.49 -13.27 4.25
N GLU A 175 -6.73 -14.24 3.37
CA GLU A 175 -5.96 -15.48 3.34
C GLU A 175 -4.48 -15.19 3.02
N GLN A 176 -4.23 -14.33 2.02
CA GLN A 176 -2.86 -13.95 1.65
C GLN A 176 -2.17 -13.16 2.76
N VAL A 177 -2.88 -12.23 3.42
CA VAL A 177 -2.35 -11.51 4.58
C VAL A 177 -1.91 -12.50 5.67
N ARG A 178 -2.75 -13.50 5.97
CA ARG A 178 -2.46 -14.50 7.02
C ARG A 178 -1.39 -15.53 6.68
N LYS A 179 -0.81 -15.52 5.48
CA LYS A 179 0.40 -16.30 5.15
C LYS A 179 1.64 -15.79 5.90
N ARG A 180 1.59 -14.56 6.42
CA ARG A 180 2.55 -14.01 7.38
C ARG A 180 1.90 -13.91 8.75
N SER A 181 2.69 -14.15 9.78
CA SER A 181 2.21 -14.07 11.17
C SER A 181 1.96 -12.62 11.61
N LEU A 182 1.14 -12.46 12.66
CA LEU A 182 0.96 -11.17 13.31
C LEU A 182 2.29 -10.58 13.81
N ASP A 183 3.18 -11.43 14.35
CA ASP A 183 4.49 -11.00 14.85
C ASP A 183 5.38 -10.43 13.74
N GLU A 184 5.27 -10.95 12.51
CA GLU A 184 5.98 -10.36 11.36
C GLU A 184 5.44 -8.96 11.06
N TYR A 185 4.13 -8.75 11.01
CA TYR A 185 3.54 -7.43 10.77
C TYR A 185 3.85 -6.45 11.90
N GLN A 186 3.85 -6.90 13.16
CA GLN A 186 4.26 -6.08 14.30
C GLN A 186 5.74 -5.67 14.17
N ARG A 187 6.62 -6.57 13.75
CA ARG A 187 8.03 -6.24 13.47
C ARG A 187 8.16 -5.20 12.36
N TYR A 188 7.39 -5.32 11.26
CA TYR A 188 7.38 -4.35 10.16
C TYR A 188 6.91 -2.98 10.64
N TYR A 189 5.86 -2.95 11.43
CA TYR A 189 5.34 -1.70 11.99
C TYR A 189 6.33 -1.06 12.97
N THR A 190 6.94 -1.85 13.85
CA THR A 190 7.98 -1.38 14.78
C THR A 190 9.17 -0.82 14.00
N TRP A 191 9.66 -1.54 13.00
CA TRP A 191 10.73 -1.05 12.15
C TRP A 191 10.40 0.30 11.50
N LEU A 192 9.20 0.44 10.94
CA LEU A 192 8.76 1.69 10.32
C LEU A 192 8.75 2.84 11.33
N MET A 193 8.29 2.59 12.55
CA MET A 193 8.24 3.59 13.61
C MET A 193 9.61 3.97 14.15
N GLU A 194 10.58 3.06 14.19
CA GLU A 194 11.87 3.25 14.85
C GLU A 194 13.01 3.61 13.89
N THR A 195 12.89 3.28 12.61
CA THR A 195 13.96 3.56 11.63
C THR A 195 14.31 5.05 11.59
N PRO A 196 15.62 5.40 11.55
CA PRO A 196 16.09 6.77 11.40
C PRO A 196 15.92 7.31 9.97
N LEU A 197 15.51 6.48 9.02
CA LEU A 197 15.27 6.89 7.64
C LEU A 197 14.20 7.97 7.58
N LYS A 198 14.34 8.91 6.65
CA LYS A 198 13.30 9.89 6.35
C LYS A 198 12.01 9.20 5.89
N ASP A 199 10.88 9.85 6.07
CA ASP A 199 9.56 9.31 5.73
C ASP A 199 9.44 8.89 4.27
N GLU A 200 9.92 9.73 3.36
CA GLU A 200 9.97 9.41 1.94
C GLU A 200 10.73 8.11 1.64
N THR A 201 11.87 7.90 2.31
CA THR A 201 12.67 6.69 2.09
C THR A 201 12.02 5.46 2.74
N SER A 202 11.57 5.59 4.00
CA SER A 202 10.96 4.48 4.72
C SER A 202 9.59 4.07 4.15
N GLY A 203 8.79 5.03 3.69
CA GLY A 203 7.54 4.76 2.97
C GLY A 203 7.79 4.04 1.64
N ARG A 204 8.77 4.53 0.84
CA ARG A 204 9.14 3.88 -0.41
C ARG A 204 9.74 2.49 -0.25
N VAL A 205 10.36 2.17 0.89
CA VAL A 205 10.76 0.79 1.18
C VAL A 205 9.53 -0.12 1.15
N PHE A 206 8.43 0.25 1.82
CA PHE A 206 7.21 -0.54 1.79
C PHE A 206 6.50 -0.49 0.43
N GLU A 207 6.50 0.64 -0.27
CA GLU A 207 5.93 0.76 -1.61
C GLU A 207 6.45 -0.36 -2.53
N TYR A 208 7.76 -0.63 -2.50
CA TYR A 208 8.39 -1.68 -3.32
C TYR A 208 8.57 -3.02 -2.60
N LEU A 209 7.95 -3.21 -1.43
CA LEU A 209 7.91 -4.49 -0.73
C LEU A 209 6.50 -5.08 -0.60
N TRP A 210 5.42 -4.31 -0.77
CA TRP A 210 4.06 -4.82 -0.59
C TRP A 210 3.78 -6.07 -1.42
N HIS A 211 4.13 -6.09 -2.69
CA HIS A 211 3.94 -7.25 -3.55
C HIS A 211 4.70 -8.48 -3.05
N ILE A 212 5.93 -8.30 -2.53
CA ILE A 212 6.73 -9.38 -1.94
C ILE A 212 6.13 -9.84 -0.61
N LEU A 213 5.67 -8.91 0.24
CA LEU A 213 4.99 -9.24 1.49
C LEU A 213 3.75 -10.10 1.23
N PHE A 214 3.10 -9.90 0.10
CA PHE A 214 1.93 -10.67 -0.33
C PHE A 214 2.23 -11.74 -1.40
N GLY A 215 3.48 -12.24 -1.40
CA GLY A 215 3.85 -13.49 -2.08
C GLY A 215 4.11 -13.40 -3.57
N GLN A 216 4.31 -12.20 -4.11
CA GLN A 216 4.74 -12.02 -5.49
C GLN A 216 6.27 -12.03 -5.61
N GLU A 217 6.75 -12.25 -6.84
CA GLU A 217 8.18 -12.20 -7.15
C GLU A 217 8.75 -10.79 -6.99
N PRO A 218 10.07 -10.63 -6.73
CA PRO A 218 10.70 -9.32 -6.58
C PRO A 218 10.48 -8.36 -7.76
N VAL A 219 10.37 -8.89 -8.97
CA VAL A 219 9.94 -8.13 -10.16
C VAL A 219 8.55 -8.60 -10.54
N TYR A 220 7.55 -7.83 -10.15
CA TYR A 220 6.14 -8.09 -10.43
C TYR A 220 5.57 -7.01 -11.34
N CYS A 221 5.78 -7.19 -12.64
CA CYS A 221 5.43 -6.25 -13.70
C CYS A 221 4.53 -6.95 -14.74
N PRO A 222 3.25 -7.21 -14.44
CA PRO A 222 2.35 -7.85 -15.39
C PRO A 222 2.18 -6.99 -16.65
N ALA A 223 1.99 -7.64 -17.80
CA ALA A 223 1.66 -6.93 -19.03
C ALA A 223 0.38 -6.12 -18.86
N TYR A 224 0.34 -4.92 -19.45
CA TYR A 224 -0.75 -3.96 -19.31
C TYR A 224 -2.13 -4.57 -19.56
N GLU A 225 -2.30 -5.22 -20.72
CA GLU A 225 -3.57 -5.85 -21.11
C GLU A 225 -3.97 -6.97 -20.14
N LYS A 226 -2.97 -7.76 -19.71
CA LYS A 226 -3.22 -8.83 -18.74
C LYS A 226 -3.65 -8.28 -17.39
N CYS A 227 -3.01 -7.22 -16.92
CA CYS A 227 -3.37 -6.56 -15.67
C CYS A 227 -4.82 -6.03 -15.71
N TYR A 228 -5.19 -5.32 -16.79
CA TYR A 228 -6.56 -4.81 -16.93
C TYR A 228 -7.60 -5.90 -17.04
N CYS A 229 -7.27 -6.98 -17.72
CA CYS A 229 -8.14 -8.15 -17.82
C CYS A 229 -8.33 -8.80 -16.44
N ASP A 230 -7.25 -9.13 -15.77
CA ASP A 230 -7.27 -9.86 -14.50
C ASP A 230 -7.89 -9.03 -13.36
N VAL A 231 -7.45 -7.78 -13.21
CA VAL A 231 -7.79 -6.93 -12.07
C VAL A 231 -9.16 -6.26 -12.24
N TYR A 232 -9.54 -5.92 -13.46
CA TYR A 232 -10.72 -5.10 -13.74
C TYR A 232 -11.73 -5.71 -14.72
N ASN A 233 -11.56 -6.97 -15.14
CA ASN A 233 -12.38 -7.63 -16.16
C ASN A 233 -12.46 -6.87 -17.50
N ARG A 234 -11.40 -6.13 -17.85
CA ARG A 234 -11.29 -5.35 -19.07
C ARG A 234 -10.36 -6.07 -20.05
N CYS A 235 -10.87 -7.16 -20.63
CA CYS A 235 -10.17 -7.96 -21.63
C CYS A 235 -10.40 -7.36 -23.07
#